data_4b0f11c94086923b87ad711121f0da82
#
_entry.id   4b0f11c94086923b87ad711121f0da82
#
_cell.length_a   1.000
_cell.length_b   1.000
_cell.length_c   1.000
_cell.angle_alpha   90.00
_cell.angle_beta   90.00
_cell.angle_gamma   90.00
#
_symmetry.space_group_name_H-M   'P 1'
#
loop_
_entity.id
_entity.type
_entity.pdbx_description
1 polymer ?
#
loop_
_entity_poly.entity_id
_entity_poly.type
_entity_poly.pdbx_seq_one_letter_code
_entity_poly.pdbx_strand_id
1 'polypeptide(L)'
;MTTLEKVKRLEKYIAADAAAFDPVLDITIEKLLKRESARVGDIQQRLMKQLEEFEDRYGLKTTEFRVRYDKGLMGDEVDFVEWSATIDMLANIQKSLDLLQEGSLA
;
A
#
# COMPACT_ATOMS: atom_id res chain seq x y z
N MET A 1 -22.97 -5.00 8.01
CA MET A 1 -22.16 -5.83 7.08
C MET A 1 -20.91 -5.07 6.67
N THR A 2 -19.75 -5.67 6.85
CA THR A 2 -18.47 -5.04 6.49
C THR A 2 -18.24 -5.08 4.97
N THR A 3 -17.31 -4.26 4.49
CA THR A 3 -16.90 -4.29 3.09
C THR A 3 -16.40 -5.67 2.68
N LEU A 4 -15.59 -6.30 3.54
CA LEU A 4 -15.07 -7.64 3.26
C LEU A 4 -16.19 -8.67 3.14
N GLU A 5 -17.18 -8.62 4.01
CA GLU A 5 -18.34 -9.51 3.94
C GLU A 5 -19.10 -9.34 2.63
N LYS A 6 -19.27 -8.10 2.18
CA LYS A 6 -19.92 -7.80 0.90
C LYS A 6 -19.13 -8.36 -0.28
N VAL A 7 -17.80 -8.22 -0.26
CA VAL A 7 -16.93 -8.77 -1.31
C VAL A 7 -17.00 -10.29 -1.32
N LYS A 8 -17.00 -10.93 -0.16
CA LYS A 8 -17.13 -12.40 -0.06
C LYS A 8 -18.46 -12.89 -0.60
N ARG A 9 -19.54 -12.14 -0.35
CA ARG A 9 -20.85 -12.47 -0.91
C ARG A 9 -20.82 -12.39 -2.44
N LEU A 10 -20.20 -11.36 -3.00
CA LEU A 10 -20.06 -11.19 -4.43
C LEU A 10 -19.23 -12.32 -5.04
N GLU A 11 -18.14 -12.70 -4.38
CA GLU A 11 -17.30 -13.82 -4.78
C GLU A 11 -18.10 -15.13 -4.90
N LYS A 12 -18.92 -15.44 -3.88
CA LYS A 12 -19.75 -16.64 -3.89
C LYS A 12 -20.77 -16.60 -5.03
N TYR A 13 -21.37 -15.46 -5.27
CA TYR A 13 -22.33 -15.27 -6.35
C TYR A 13 -21.68 -15.51 -7.72
N ILE A 14 -20.52 -14.90 -7.96
CA ILE A 14 -19.78 -15.04 -9.21
C ILE A 14 -19.34 -16.49 -9.42
N ALA A 15 -18.84 -17.13 -8.38
CA ALA A 15 -18.38 -18.52 -8.44
C ALA A 15 -19.50 -19.51 -8.71
N ALA A 16 -20.70 -19.24 -8.16
CA ALA A 16 -21.85 -20.11 -8.34
C ALA A 16 -22.42 -20.06 -9.77
N ASP A 17 -22.29 -18.92 -10.43
CA ASP A 17 -22.77 -18.72 -11.80
C ASP A 17 -21.58 -18.64 -12.77
N ALA A 18 -20.76 -19.68 -12.74
CA ALA A 18 -19.53 -19.73 -13.53
C ALA A 18 -19.76 -19.73 -15.04
N ALA A 19 -20.99 -19.99 -15.50
CA ALA A 19 -21.30 -20.04 -16.92
C ALA A 19 -21.70 -18.69 -17.50
N ALA A 20 -22.03 -17.71 -16.69
CA ALA A 20 -22.51 -16.42 -17.15
C ALA A 20 -21.42 -15.36 -17.05
N PHE A 21 -20.91 -14.94 -18.18
CA PHE A 21 -20.02 -13.78 -18.26
C PHE A 21 -20.87 -12.50 -18.28
N ASP A 22 -20.65 -11.64 -17.29
CA ASP A 22 -21.31 -10.33 -17.21
C ASP A 22 -20.29 -9.22 -17.47
N PRO A 23 -20.32 -8.61 -18.65
CA PRO A 23 -19.37 -7.53 -18.97
C PRO A 23 -19.45 -6.32 -18.05
N VAL A 24 -20.65 -6.01 -17.56
CA VAL A 24 -20.83 -4.88 -16.63
C VAL A 24 -20.16 -5.15 -15.30
N LEU A 25 -20.35 -6.34 -14.76
CA LEU A 25 -19.74 -6.75 -13.51
C LEU A 25 -18.21 -6.77 -13.64
N ASP A 26 -17.71 -7.36 -14.71
CA ASP A 26 -16.27 -7.47 -14.97
C ASP A 26 -15.62 -6.08 -15.06
N ILE A 27 -16.19 -5.18 -15.87
CA ILE A 27 -15.68 -3.83 -16.05
C ILE A 27 -15.74 -3.03 -14.76
N THR A 28 -16.82 -3.19 -13.98
CA THR A 28 -17.00 -2.48 -12.72
C THR A 28 -15.94 -2.87 -11.71
N ILE A 29 -15.66 -4.17 -11.60
CA ILE A 29 -14.63 -4.67 -10.69
C ILE A 29 -13.25 -4.22 -11.15
N GLU A 30 -12.98 -4.28 -12.45
CA GLU A 30 -11.71 -3.79 -13.00
C GLU A 30 -11.48 -2.32 -12.70
N LYS A 31 -12.50 -1.49 -12.87
CA LYS A 31 -12.42 -0.06 -12.54
C LYS A 31 -12.18 0.17 -11.05
N LEU A 32 -12.81 -0.64 -10.19
CA LEU A 32 -12.61 -0.55 -8.75
C LEU A 32 -11.15 -0.89 -8.37
N LEU A 33 -10.59 -1.93 -8.96
CA LEU A 33 -9.20 -2.30 -8.73
C LEU A 33 -8.24 -1.19 -9.17
N LYS A 34 -8.50 -0.59 -10.33
CA LYS A 34 -7.69 0.54 -10.84
C LYS A 34 -7.79 1.76 -9.93
N ARG A 35 -9.00 2.08 -9.46
CA ARG A 35 -9.23 3.18 -8.53
C ARG A 35 -8.46 2.98 -7.24
N GLU A 36 -8.53 1.79 -6.65
CA GLU A 36 -7.82 1.48 -5.41
C GLU A 36 -6.31 1.50 -5.61
N SER A 37 -5.81 0.96 -6.73
CA SER A 37 -4.38 1.01 -7.05
C SER A 37 -3.87 2.45 -7.19
N ALA A 38 -4.64 3.31 -7.83
CA ALA A 38 -4.28 4.73 -7.98
C ALA A 38 -4.26 5.44 -6.62
N ARG A 39 -5.28 5.20 -5.78
CA ARG A 39 -5.37 5.82 -4.46
C ARG A 39 -4.20 5.40 -3.56
N VAL A 40 -3.89 4.12 -3.54
CA VAL A 40 -2.78 3.59 -2.73
C VAL A 40 -1.44 4.04 -3.30
N GLY A 41 -1.33 4.11 -4.63
CA GLY A 41 -0.13 4.64 -5.31
C GLY A 41 0.15 6.10 -4.95
N ASP A 42 -0.88 6.93 -4.81
CA ASP A 42 -0.72 8.33 -4.39
C ASP A 42 -0.19 8.42 -2.95
N ILE A 43 -0.67 7.54 -2.07
CA ILE A 43 -0.16 7.46 -0.69
C ILE A 43 1.32 7.06 -0.71
N GLN A 44 1.69 6.08 -1.54
CA GLN A 44 3.07 5.65 -1.70
C GLN A 44 3.98 6.82 -2.09
N GLN A 45 3.57 7.61 -3.09
CA GLN A 45 4.34 8.75 -3.56
C GLN A 45 4.54 9.80 -2.46
N ARG A 46 3.52 10.07 -1.67
CA ARG A 46 3.63 11.02 -0.56
C ARG A 46 4.60 10.54 0.52
N LEU A 47 4.56 9.24 0.84
CA LEU A 47 5.47 8.66 1.82
C LEU A 47 6.93 8.67 1.31
N MET A 48 7.14 8.35 0.04
CA MET A 48 8.46 8.41 -0.57
C MET A 48 9.03 9.83 -0.55
N LYS A 49 8.21 10.81 -0.85
CA LYS A 49 8.60 12.21 -0.77
C LYS A 49 8.96 12.63 0.66
N GLN A 50 8.23 12.15 1.63
CA GLN A 50 8.52 12.41 3.03
C GLN A 50 9.88 11.83 3.45
N LEU A 51 10.21 10.63 2.97
CA LEU A 51 11.54 10.05 3.20
C LEU A 51 12.65 10.89 2.57
N GLU A 52 12.45 11.38 1.35
CA GLU A 52 13.41 12.27 0.69
C GLU A 52 13.62 13.56 1.49
N GLU A 53 12.56 14.13 2.04
CA GLU A 53 12.64 15.34 2.87
C GLU A 53 13.47 15.10 4.14
N PHE A 54 13.31 13.95 4.78
CA PHE A 54 14.14 13.58 5.94
C PHE A 54 15.60 13.37 5.52
N GLU A 55 15.85 12.69 4.40
CA GLU A 55 17.20 12.48 3.89
C GLU A 55 17.92 13.80 3.60
N ASP A 56 17.21 14.76 3.00
CA ASP A 56 17.75 16.07 2.71
C ASP A 56 18.03 16.87 3.99
N ARG A 57 17.11 16.78 4.96
CA ARG A 57 17.25 17.53 6.23
C ARG A 57 18.43 17.05 7.06
N TYR A 58 18.67 15.76 7.10
CA TYR A 58 19.70 15.16 7.97
C TYR A 58 20.95 14.68 7.22
N GLY A 59 20.97 14.78 5.90
CA GLY A 59 22.11 14.34 5.11
C GLY A 59 22.43 12.86 5.27
N LEU A 60 21.40 12.03 5.40
CA LEU A 60 21.52 10.62 5.71
C LEU A 60 20.53 9.82 4.87
N LYS A 61 20.97 8.72 4.29
CA LYS A 61 20.07 7.84 3.53
C LYS A 61 19.15 7.09 4.49
N THR A 62 17.91 6.86 4.05
CA THR A 62 16.91 6.15 4.86
C THR A 62 17.37 4.77 5.29
N THR A 63 18.07 4.03 4.41
CA THR A 63 18.60 2.70 4.74
C THR A 63 19.63 2.78 5.88
N GLU A 64 20.51 3.77 5.85
CA GLU A 64 21.49 3.99 6.89
C GLU A 64 20.85 4.48 8.19
N PHE A 65 19.86 5.38 8.09
CA PHE A 65 19.08 5.81 9.22
C PHE A 65 18.43 4.62 9.95
N ARG A 66 17.79 3.71 9.18
CA ARG A 66 17.10 2.56 9.76
C ARG A 66 18.03 1.68 10.57
N VAL A 67 19.24 1.42 10.06
CA VAL A 67 20.24 0.61 10.75
C VAL A 67 20.63 1.27 12.07
N ARG A 68 20.92 2.57 12.06
CA ARG A 68 21.32 3.32 13.26
C ARG A 68 20.18 3.43 14.27
N TYR A 69 18.98 3.71 13.78
CA TYR A 69 17.79 3.84 14.64
C TYR A 69 17.49 2.54 15.38
N ASP A 70 17.53 1.41 14.68
CA ASP A 70 17.28 0.11 15.28
C ASP A 70 18.34 -0.29 16.32
N LYS A 71 19.55 0.25 16.19
CA LYS A 71 20.63 0.06 17.16
C LYS A 71 20.58 1.06 18.31
N GLY A 72 19.59 1.95 18.34
CA GLY A 72 19.47 2.97 19.37
C GLY A 72 20.46 4.12 19.27
N LEU A 73 21.10 4.31 18.09
CA LEU A 73 22.15 5.32 17.91
C LEU A 73 21.62 6.68 17.51
N MET A 74 20.33 6.81 17.16
CA MET A 74 19.76 8.07 16.67
C MET A 74 18.99 8.86 17.72
N GLY A 75 18.68 8.26 18.87
CA GLY A 75 17.85 8.90 19.87
C GLY A 75 16.35 8.82 19.55
N ASP A 76 15.55 9.56 20.30
CA ASP A 76 14.09 9.50 20.27
C ASP A 76 13.43 10.83 19.89
N GLU A 77 14.12 11.67 19.13
CA GLU A 77 13.54 12.91 18.61
C GLU A 77 12.32 12.60 17.74
N VAL A 78 11.36 13.52 17.73
CA VAL A 78 10.09 13.37 17.01
C VAL A 78 10.33 13.05 15.52
N ASP A 79 11.25 13.76 14.88
CA ASP A 79 11.57 13.52 13.46
C ASP A 79 12.04 12.09 13.22
N PHE A 80 12.81 11.52 14.12
CA PHE A 80 13.33 10.16 13.95
C PHE A 80 12.24 9.11 14.18
N VAL A 81 11.34 9.36 15.12
CA VAL A 81 10.15 8.51 15.32
C VAL A 81 9.26 8.55 14.09
N GLU A 82 9.01 9.74 13.53
CA GLU A 82 8.22 9.90 12.32
C GLU A 82 8.88 9.26 11.11
N TRP A 83 10.20 9.41 10.96
CA TRP A 83 10.95 8.80 9.88
C TRP A 83 10.82 7.27 9.93
N SER A 84 11.03 6.69 11.10
CA SER A 84 10.85 5.25 11.30
C SER A 84 9.43 4.79 10.97
N ALA A 85 8.42 5.52 11.43
CA ALA A 85 7.02 5.21 11.15
C ALA A 85 6.73 5.29 9.65
N THR A 86 7.30 6.27 8.95
CA THR A 86 7.13 6.42 7.50
C THR A 86 7.70 5.23 6.74
N ILE A 87 8.86 4.71 7.16
CA ILE A 87 9.44 3.50 6.57
C ILE A 87 8.47 2.32 6.71
N ASP A 88 7.93 2.12 7.90
CA ASP A 88 7.00 1.01 8.16
C ASP A 88 5.71 1.15 7.37
N MET A 89 5.16 2.37 7.29
CA MET A 89 3.96 2.67 6.51
C MET A 89 4.19 2.40 5.03
N LEU A 90 5.35 2.81 4.50
CA LEU A 90 5.69 2.57 3.09
C LEU A 90 5.78 1.08 2.79
N ALA A 91 6.36 0.28 3.68
CA ALA A 91 6.42 -1.17 3.51
C ALA A 91 5.02 -1.79 3.46
N ASN A 92 4.10 -1.33 4.32
CA ASN A 92 2.72 -1.80 4.33
C ASN A 92 1.97 -1.39 3.06
N ILE A 93 2.16 -0.17 2.58
CA ILE A 93 1.55 0.33 1.35
C ILE A 93 2.06 -0.47 0.14
N GLN A 94 3.33 -0.83 0.11
CA GLN A 94 3.89 -1.65 -0.96
C GLN A 94 3.22 -3.04 -1.00
N LYS A 95 2.98 -3.65 0.15
CA LYS A 95 2.25 -4.92 0.24
C LYS A 95 0.83 -4.78 -0.29
N SER A 96 0.15 -3.68 0.02
CA SER A 96 -1.20 -3.42 -0.47
C SER A 96 -1.23 -3.30 -1.99
N LEU A 97 -0.26 -2.59 -2.57
CA LEU A 97 -0.14 -2.46 -4.02
C LEU A 97 0.11 -3.82 -4.68
N ASP A 98 0.99 -4.61 -4.12
CA ASP A 98 1.29 -5.95 -4.63
C ASP A 98 0.03 -6.82 -4.66
N LEU A 99 -0.79 -6.76 -3.61
CA LEU A 99 -2.06 -7.50 -3.56
C LEU A 99 -3.05 -7.03 -4.62
N LEU A 100 -3.16 -5.71 -4.83
CA LEU A 100 -4.07 -5.15 -5.83
C LEU A 100 -3.65 -5.45 -7.26
N GLN A 101 -2.36 -5.69 -7.50
CA GLN A 101 -1.79 -5.92 -8.82
C GLN A 101 -1.45 -7.37 -9.10
N GLU A 102 -1.63 -8.24 -8.14
CA GLU A 102 -1.23 -9.65 -8.21
C GLU A 102 -1.77 -10.37 -9.43
N GLY A 103 -3.05 -10.15 -9.75
CA GLY A 103 -3.69 -10.77 -10.90
C GLY A 103 -3.18 -10.28 -12.26
N SER A 104 -2.53 -9.12 -12.33
CA SER A 104 -2.03 -8.55 -13.58
C SER A 104 -0.72 -9.17 -14.04
N LEU A 105 -0.08 -9.97 -13.18
CA LEU A 105 1.19 -10.64 -13.46
C LEU A 105 1.02 -12.09 -13.90
N ALA A 106 -0.21 -12.56 -13.88
CA ALA A 106 -0.52 -13.95 -14.20
C ALA A 106 -0.52 -14.24 -15.70
#